data_b1e36d803faf4d05baf596e35bff4f31
#
_entry.id   b1e36d803faf4d05baf596e35bff4f31
#
_cell.length_a   1.000
_cell.length_b   1.000
_cell.length_c   1.000
_cell.angle_alpha   90.00
_cell.angle_beta   90.00
_cell.angle_gamma   90.00
#
_symmetry.space_group_name_H-M   'P 1'
#
loop_
_entity.id
_entity.type
_entity.pdbx_description
1 polymer ?
#
loop_
_entity_poly.entity_id
_entity_poly.type
_entity_poly.pdbx_seq_one_letter_code
_entity_poly.pdbx_strand_id
1 'polypeptide(L)'
;MRVVSSLLHPDDLSRLVERDYEIAGPVIATLLRRGFNDTYLLVDRAGERRILRIYSRDKYWVRSADDLRFELELLDQLAAAGRPVSHPYPRRDGDLLGRLDAPEGERHFAVFTFAAGAPYEPGRVDVEGARRLGAEIARLHLAMDGFRSTRHRYHLDLKLLVDMAVGAIAEHVGPEQQAHYDELYALTERLKAYIAALDLPGNAYGPIHADLYGGNIHLTPAGEFALFDFDHCGFGWRAYDLTNFYPRSDSSDEERQAWPAISAGYASVRAWSAEEQRAMPAFAACRELWEVGDWLGASHWYGHETAPERLSQRTLDRIGRALGSFTWESG
;
A
#
# COMPACT_ATOMS: atom_id res chain seq x y z
N MET A 1 -24.25 15.25 19.25
CA MET A 1 -22.83 15.18 18.81
C MET A 1 -22.76 14.27 17.60
N ARG A 2 -21.91 14.58 16.63
CA ARG A 2 -21.68 13.71 15.47
C ARG A 2 -20.52 12.76 15.79
N VAL A 3 -20.64 11.49 15.37
CA VAL A 3 -19.56 10.49 15.49
C VAL A 3 -18.68 10.59 14.24
N VAL A 4 -17.37 10.59 14.44
CA VAL A 4 -16.39 10.61 13.32
C VAL A 4 -16.09 9.19 12.88
N SER A 5 -15.85 8.28 13.82
CA SER A 5 -15.56 6.88 13.57
C SER A 5 -15.94 6.04 14.79
N SER A 6 -16.63 4.93 14.57
CA SER A 6 -17.01 3.98 15.61
C SER A 6 -16.25 2.66 15.44
N LEU A 7 -15.90 2.04 16.55
CA LEU A 7 -15.43 0.67 16.58
C LEU A 7 -16.66 -0.25 16.78
N LEU A 8 -16.90 -1.15 15.84
CA LEU A 8 -18.05 -2.03 15.87
C LEU A 8 -17.81 -3.21 16.81
N HIS A 9 -18.87 -3.63 17.52
CA HIS A 9 -18.77 -4.72 18.49
C HIS A 9 -18.53 -6.06 17.79
N PRO A 10 -17.54 -6.86 18.23
CA PRO A 10 -17.22 -8.14 17.58
C PRO A 10 -18.39 -9.10 17.44
N ASP A 11 -19.28 -9.19 18.45
CA ASP A 11 -20.45 -10.10 18.39
C ASP A 11 -21.44 -9.70 17.28
N ASP A 12 -21.60 -8.39 17.01
CA ASP A 12 -22.45 -7.92 15.92
C ASP A 12 -21.84 -8.27 14.56
N LEU A 13 -20.51 -8.16 14.46
CA LEU A 13 -19.76 -8.56 13.28
C LEU A 13 -19.76 -10.08 13.06
N SER A 14 -19.70 -10.87 14.11
CA SER A 14 -19.87 -12.33 14.04
C SER A 14 -21.23 -12.69 13.42
N ARG A 15 -22.31 -12.10 13.92
CA ARG A 15 -23.66 -12.29 13.38
C ARG A 15 -23.82 -11.79 11.94
N LEU A 16 -23.19 -10.66 11.61
CA LEU A 16 -23.16 -10.13 10.24
C LEU A 16 -22.54 -11.14 9.27
N VAL A 17 -21.38 -11.68 9.63
CA VAL A 17 -20.64 -12.65 8.81
C VAL A 17 -21.43 -13.95 8.64
N GLU A 18 -22.01 -14.50 9.71
CA GLU A 18 -22.84 -15.71 9.66
C GLU A 18 -24.07 -15.52 8.77
N ARG A 19 -24.67 -14.33 8.77
CA ARG A 19 -25.81 -14.00 7.93
C ARG A 19 -25.41 -13.86 6.45
N ASP A 20 -24.32 -13.17 6.17
CA ASP A 20 -23.98 -12.69 4.83
C ASP A 20 -23.06 -13.62 4.05
N TYR A 21 -22.34 -14.53 4.71
CA TYR A 21 -21.38 -15.43 4.07
C TYR A 21 -21.71 -16.92 4.29
N GLU A 22 -21.22 -17.77 3.42
CA GLU A 22 -21.30 -19.24 3.59
C GLU A 22 -20.14 -19.73 4.49
N ILE A 23 -20.15 -19.29 5.74
CA ILE A 23 -19.17 -19.66 6.76
C ILE A 23 -19.90 -20.41 7.87
N ALA A 24 -19.34 -21.56 8.28
CA ALA A 24 -19.97 -22.41 9.31
C ALA A 24 -19.86 -21.77 10.69
N GLY A 25 -20.98 -21.34 11.25
CA GLY A 25 -21.05 -20.81 12.61
C GLY A 25 -20.84 -21.85 13.70
N PRO A 26 -20.55 -21.45 14.95
CA PRO A 26 -20.38 -20.06 15.34
C PRO A 26 -19.09 -19.46 14.82
N VAL A 27 -19.14 -18.18 14.42
CA VAL A 27 -17.98 -17.37 14.06
C VAL A 27 -17.61 -16.48 15.23
N ILE A 28 -16.33 -16.41 15.56
CA ILE A 28 -15.79 -15.50 16.58
C ILE A 28 -14.97 -14.42 15.87
N ALA A 29 -15.41 -13.18 15.98
CA ALA A 29 -14.66 -12.02 15.53
C ALA A 29 -13.80 -11.46 16.68
N THR A 30 -12.55 -11.11 16.39
CA THR A 30 -11.62 -10.45 17.33
C THR A 30 -10.92 -9.30 16.63
N LEU A 31 -10.95 -8.12 17.22
CA LEU A 31 -10.22 -6.96 16.67
C LEU A 31 -8.72 -7.27 16.65
N LEU A 32 -8.12 -7.21 15.44
CA LEU A 32 -6.67 -7.33 15.25
C LEU A 32 -5.98 -5.97 15.23
N ARG A 33 -6.55 -5.05 14.48
CA ARG A 33 -5.93 -3.74 14.25
C ARG A 33 -6.99 -2.68 13.98
N ARG A 34 -6.79 -1.51 14.55
CA ARG A 34 -7.45 -0.27 14.15
C ARG A 34 -6.42 0.61 13.44
N GLY A 35 -6.70 0.98 12.21
CA GLY A 35 -5.88 1.84 11.36
C GLY A 35 -6.77 2.67 10.46
N PHE A 36 -6.39 2.85 9.19
CA PHE A 36 -7.31 3.38 8.19
C PHE A 36 -8.56 2.51 8.02
N ASN A 37 -8.44 1.21 8.26
CA ASN A 37 -9.56 0.28 8.32
C ASN A 37 -9.54 -0.45 9.67
N ASP A 38 -10.72 -0.86 10.15
CA ASP A 38 -10.80 -1.80 11.27
C ASP A 38 -10.67 -3.22 10.74
N THR A 39 -9.70 -3.96 11.23
CA THR A 39 -9.39 -5.33 10.80
C THR A 39 -9.67 -6.31 11.93
N TYR A 40 -10.50 -7.31 11.65
CA TYR A 40 -10.88 -8.35 12.61
C TYR A 40 -10.43 -9.72 12.10
N LEU A 41 -9.90 -10.54 13.02
CA LEU A 41 -9.74 -11.96 12.80
C LEU A 41 -11.11 -12.63 13.00
N LEU A 42 -11.50 -13.45 12.04
CA LEU A 42 -12.63 -14.36 12.14
C LEU A 42 -12.12 -15.78 12.33
N VAL A 43 -12.67 -16.50 13.31
CA VAL A 43 -12.42 -17.92 13.50
C VAL A 43 -13.78 -18.63 13.48
N ASP A 44 -13.96 -19.56 12.56
CA ASP A 44 -15.19 -20.32 12.45
C ASP A 44 -15.18 -21.59 13.34
N ARG A 45 -16.29 -22.35 13.33
CA ARG A 45 -16.45 -23.57 14.10
C ARG A 45 -15.39 -24.65 13.80
N ALA A 46 -14.83 -24.66 12.59
CA ALA A 46 -13.78 -25.59 12.18
C ALA A 46 -12.37 -25.12 12.58
N GLY A 47 -12.26 -23.92 13.15
CA GLY A 47 -10.98 -23.27 13.47
C GLY A 47 -10.33 -22.58 12.27
N GLU A 48 -11.03 -22.47 11.14
CA GLU A 48 -10.51 -21.75 9.97
C GLU A 48 -10.49 -20.24 10.22
N ARG A 49 -9.41 -19.62 9.79
CA ARG A 49 -9.16 -18.18 9.98
C ARG A 49 -9.44 -17.40 8.71
N ARG A 50 -10.08 -16.24 8.88
CA ARG A 50 -10.34 -15.27 7.82
C ARG A 50 -10.15 -13.86 8.37
N ILE A 51 -10.09 -12.87 7.50
CA ILE A 51 -10.00 -11.46 7.87
C ILE A 51 -11.29 -10.77 7.45
N LEU A 52 -11.92 -10.07 8.39
CA LEU A 52 -12.98 -9.11 8.09
C LEU A 52 -12.35 -7.70 8.14
N ARG A 53 -12.48 -6.97 7.05
CA ARG A 53 -12.12 -5.55 6.97
C ARG A 53 -13.39 -4.70 6.94
N ILE A 54 -13.45 -3.72 7.84
CA ILE A 54 -14.47 -2.67 7.82
C ILE A 54 -13.77 -1.41 7.30
N TYR A 55 -14.15 -0.98 6.11
CA TYR A 55 -13.54 0.16 5.45
C TYR A 55 -13.91 1.48 6.15
N SER A 56 -12.95 2.38 6.30
CA SER A 56 -13.22 3.76 6.72
C SER A 56 -13.85 4.56 5.60
N ARG A 57 -14.64 5.59 5.98
CA ARG A 57 -15.43 6.39 5.02
C ARG A 57 -14.61 7.43 4.27
N ASP A 58 -13.73 8.13 4.96
CA ASP A 58 -13.20 9.41 4.47
C ASP A 58 -11.72 9.31 4.05
N LYS A 59 -11.37 8.21 3.36
CA LYS A 59 -10.05 8.07 2.75
C LYS A 59 -10.00 8.85 1.44
N TYR A 60 -8.97 9.70 1.23
CA TYR A 60 -8.86 10.54 0.04
C TYR A 60 -8.74 9.73 -1.27
N TRP A 61 -8.28 8.48 -1.19
CA TRP A 61 -8.16 7.56 -2.33
C TRP A 61 -9.42 6.71 -2.57
N VAL A 62 -10.44 6.82 -1.71
CA VAL A 62 -11.72 6.13 -1.86
C VAL A 62 -12.83 7.17 -2.00
N ARG A 63 -13.30 7.39 -3.21
CA ARG A 63 -14.35 8.38 -3.52
C ARG A 63 -15.74 7.76 -3.48
N SER A 64 -15.82 6.45 -3.74
CA SER A 64 -17.08 5.72 -3.80
C SER A 64 -16.87 4.22 -3.59
N ALA A 65 -17.96 3.46 -3.51
CA ALA A 65 -17.92 2.00 -3.49
C ALA A 65 -17.23 1.39 -4.71
N ASP A 66 -17.16 2.08 -5.83
CA ASP A 66 -16.46 1.59 -7.03
C ASP A 66 -14.96 1.47 -6.82
N ASP A 67 -14.34 2.38 -6.06
CA ASP A 67 -12.93 2.27 -5.70
C ASP A 67 -12.64 1.01 -4.86
N LEU A 68 -13.56 0.65 -3.95
CA LEU A 68 -13.45 -0.57 -3.15
C LEU A 68 -13.68 -1.82 -4.01
N ARG A 69 -14.65 -1.78 -4.91
CA ARG A 69 -14.92 -2.89 -5.85
C ARG A 69 -13.75 -3.12 -6.80
N PHE A 70 -13.04 -2.07 -7.22
CA PHE A 70 -11.82 -2.21 -8.00
C PHE A 70 -10.76 -3.06 -7.28
N GLU A 71 -10.49 -2.78 -5.99
CA GLU A 71 -9.58 -3.57 -5.16
C GLU A 71 -10.01 -5.05 -5.10
N LEU A 72 -11.29 -5.29 -4.81
CA LEU A 72 -11.81 -6.64 -4.65
C LEU A 72 -11.80 -7.43 -5.96
N GLU A 73 -12.19 -6.81 -7.09
CA GLU A 73 -12.13 -7.41 -8.43
C GLU A 73 -10.68 -7.74 -8.83
N LEU A 74 -9.72 -6.84 -8.52
CA LEU A 74 -8.31 -7.07 -8.77
C LEU A 74 -7.79 -8.28 -7.99
N LEU A 75 -8.10 -8.36 -6.70
CA LEU A 75 -7.68 -9.46 -5.83
C LEU A 75 -8.30 -10.80 -6.25
N ASP A 76 -9.57 -10.81 -6.66
CA ASP A 76 -10.25 -12.01 -7.15
C ASP A 76 -9.57 -12.52 -8.43
N GLN A 77 -9.27 -11.63 -9.38
CA GLN A 77 -8.53 -11.99 -10.60
C GLN A 77 -7.12 -12.49 -10.29
N LEU A 78 -6.40 -11.85 -9.37
CA LEU A 78 -5.04 -12.28 -8.98
C LEU A 78 -5.05 -13.68 -8.35
N ALA A 79 -6.02 -13.97 -7.50
CA ALA A 79 -6.21 -15.29 -6.91
C ALA A 79 -6.53 -16.33 -8.01
N ALA A 80 -7.44 -16.01 -8.93
CA ALA A 80 -7.76 -16.87 -10.10
C ALA A 80 -6.55 -17.14 -11.00
N ALA A 81 -5.63 -16.17 -11.08
CA ALA A 81 -4.34 -16.31 -11.77
C ALA A 81 -3.27 -17.06 -10.93
N GLY A 82 -3.63 -17.61 -9.78
CA GLY A 82 -2.73 -18.35 -8.89
C GLY A 82 -1.69 -17.47 -8.20
N ARG A 83 -1.97 -16.18 -8.01
CA ARG A 83 -1.07 -15.32 -7.21
C ARG A 83 -1.37 -15.49 -5.71
N PRO A 84 -0.33 -15.50 -4.87
CA PRO A 84 -0.47 -15.73 -3.44
C PRO A 84 -0.96 -14.46 -2.72
N VAL A 85 -2.18 -14.04 -3.03
CA VAL A 85 -2.81 -12.86 -2.44
C VAL A 85 -3.92 -13.23 -1.45
N SER A 86 -4.09 -12.42 -0.41
CA SER A 86 -5.29 -12.46 0.41
C SER A 86 -6.46 -11.92 -0.43
N HIS A 87 -7.37 -12.80 -0.82
CA HIS A 87 -8.46 -12.47 -1.75
C HIS A 87 -9.82 -12.49 -1.05
N PRO A 88 -10.82 -11.75 -1.57
CA PRO A 88 -12.12 -11.65 -0.96
C PRO A 88 -12.95 -12.95 -1.11
N TYR A 89 -13.77 -13.23 -0.11
CA TYR A 89 -14.85 -14.23 -0.20
C TYR A 89 -16.11 -13.59 -0.76
N PRO A 90 -16.83 -14.27 -1.68
CA PRO A 90 -18.14 -13.80 -2.10
C PRO A 90 -19.15 -13.93 -0.96
N ARG A 91 -20.03 -12.95 -0.85
CA ARG A 91 -21.22 -13.01 -0.01
C ARG A 91 -22.25 -13.97 -0.62
N ARG A 92 -23.28 -14.33 0.16
CA ARG A 92 -24.37 -15.23 -0.32
C ARG A 92 -25.12 -14.69 -1.54
N ASP A 93 -25.15 -13.37 -1.74
CA ASP A 93 -25.72 -12.72 -2.91
C ASP A 93 -24.76 -12.63 -4.12
N GLY A 94 -23.55 -13.15 -3.98
CA GLY A 94 -22.50 -13.15 -4.99
C GLY A 94 -21.66 -11.86 -5.03
N ASP A 95 -22.03 -10.81 -4.29
CA ASP A 95 -21.24 -9.58 -4.22
C ASP A 95 -20.01 -9.77 -3.31
N LEU A 96 -18.89 -9.13 -3.63
CA LEU A 96 -17.68 -9.13 -2.80
C LEU A 96 -17.72 -8.05 -1.72
N LEU A 97 -18.48 -6.97 -1.95
CA LEU A 97 -18.55 -5.80 -1.07
C LEU A 97 -19.87 -5.78 -0.30
N GLY A 98 -19.80 -5.78 1.01
CA GLY A 98 -20.94 -5.61 1.89
C GLY A 98 -21.12 -4.18 2.36
N ARG A 99 -22.31 -3.89 2.90
CA ARG A 99 -22.69 -2.61 3.52
C ARG A 99 -23.23 -2.85 4.91
N LEU A 100 -22.95 -1.91 5.80
CA LEU A 100 -23.54 -1.87 7.14
C LEU A 100 -23.79 -0.43 7.56
N ASP A 101 -24.75 -0.23 8.45
CA ASP A 101 -25.02 1.06 9.08
C ASP A 101 -24.17 1.19 10.36
N ALA A 102 -23.40 2.28 10.46
CA ALA A 102 -22.63 2.64 11.64
C ALA A 102 -23.13 3.99 12.18
N PRO A 103 -22.79 4.37 13.43
CA PRO A 103 -23.21 5.65 14.01
C PRO A 103 -22.81 6.87 13.18
N GLU A 104 -21.69 6.81 12.47
CA GLU A 104 -21.21 7.86 11.55
C GLU A 104 -21.84 7.78 10.16
N GLY A 105 -22.63 6.76 9.87
CA GLY A 105 -23.31 6.50 8.59
C GLY A 105 -22.89 5.18 7.96
N GLU A 106 -23.28 4.97 6.69
CA GLU A 106 -22.97 3.73 5.96
C GLU A 106 -21.46 3.47 5.85
N ARG A 107 -21.06 2.25 6.19
CA ARG A 107 -19.69 1.72 5.97
C ARG A 107 -19.74 0.47 5.10
N HIS A 108 -18.63 0.18 4.47
CA HIS A 108 -18.46 -1.03 3.66
C HIS A 108 -17.59 -2.05 4.39
N PHE A 109 -17.74 -3.33 4.00
CA PHE A 109 -16.92 -4.40 4.54
C PHE A 109 -16.69 -5.50 3.50
N ALA A 110 -15.62 -6.27 3.70
CA ALA A 110 -15.32 -7.48 2.95
C ALA A 110 -14.62 -8.52 3.85
N VAL A 111 -14.82 -9.79 3.54
CA VAL A 111 -14.11 -10.89 4.20
C VAL A 111 -13.05 -11.42 3.25
N PHE A 112 -11.83 -11.65 3.76
CA PHE A 112 -10.68 -12.10 2.99
C PHE A 112 -10.12 -13.40 3.53
N THR A 113 -9.39 -14.12 2.69
CA THR A 113 -8.55 -15.24 3.15
C THR A 113 -7.48 -14.74 4.13
N PHE A 114 -7.16 -15.57 5.10
CA PHE A 114 -6.12 -15.26 6.07
C PHE A 114 -4.73 -15.48 5.47
N ALA A 115 -3.88 -14.46 5.48
CA ALA A 115 -2.49 -14.56 5.08
C ALA A 115 -1.67 -15.27 6.17
N ALA A 116 -1.36 -16.54 5.97
CA ALA A 116 -0.56 -17.32 6.91
C ALA A 116 0.93 -16.92 6.87
N GLY A 117 1.67 -17.26 7.92
CA GLY A 117 3.10 -16.98 8.02
C GLY A 117 3.44 -15.83 8.96
N ALA A 118 4.66 -15.32 8.84
CA ALA A 118 5.18 -14.17 9.58
C ALA A 118 5.57 -13.05 8.59
N PRO A 119 5.59 -11.78 9.04
CA PRO A 119 6.03 -10.68 8.20
C PRO A 119 7.40 -10.93 7.57
N TYR A 120 7.55 -10.53 6.31
CA TYR A 120 8.82 -10.57 5.63
C TYR A 120 9.78 -9.56 6.27
N GLU A 121 10.91 -10.06 6.76
CA GLU A 121 12.01 -9.24 7.30
C GLU A 121 13.30 -9.60 6.56
N PRO A 122 14.01 -8.63 5.94
CA PRO A 122 15.23 -8.91 5.15
C PRO A 122 16.27 -9.76 5.89
N GLY A 123 16.52 -9.48 7.17
CA GLY A 123 17.50 -10.24 7.98
C GLY A 123 17.07 -11.67 8.37
N ARG A 124 15.82 -12.05 8.12
CA ARG A 124 15.28 -13.41 8.39
C ARG A 124 15.15 -14.27 7.16
N VAL A 125 15.43 -13.72 6.00
CA VAL A 125 15.27 -14.38 4.71
C VAL A 125 16.63 -14.42 4.02
N ASP A 126 17.01 -15.58 3.50
CA ASP A 126 18.24 -15.75 2.74
C ASP A 126 18.16 -15.06 1.36
N VAL A 127 19.29 -14.99 0.67
CA VAL A 127 19.42 -14.37 -0.66
C VAL A 127 18.46 -15.01 -1.69
N GLU A 128 18.23 -16.31 -1.59
CA GLU A 128 17.33 -17.01 -2.50
C GLU A 128 15.87 -16.69 -2.18
N GLY A 129 15.49 -16.56 -0.91
CA GLY A 129 14.17 -16.06 -0.50
C GLY A 129 13.92 -14.64 -0.99
N ALA A 130 14.91 -13.75 -0.88
CA ALA A 130 14.84 -12.40 -1.42
C ALA A 130 14.66 -12.40 -2.96
N ARG A 131 15.41 -13.27 -3.66
CA ARG A 131 15.26 -13.47 -5.12
C ARG A 131 13.86 -13.96 -5.48
N ARG A 132 13.33 -14.94 -4.74
CA ARG A 132 11.96 -15.45 -4.97
C ARG A 132 10.91 -14.37 -4.74
N LEU A 133 11.09 -13.50 -3.74
CA LEU A 133 10.19 -12.35 -3.53
C LEU A 133 10.17 -11.42 -4.74
N GLY A 134 11.33 -11.03 -5.26
CA GLY A 134 11.40 -10.20 -6.47
C GLY A 134 10.70 -10.85 -7.66
N ALA A 135 10.91 -12.16 -7.86
CA ALA A 135 10.22 -12.91 -8.91
C ALA A 135 8.69 -12.95 -8.71
N GLU A 136 8.22 -13.06 -7.45
CA GLU A 136 6.78 -13.05 -7.18
C GLU A 136 6.15 -11.66 -7.39
N ILE A 137 6.83 -10.58 -7.03
CA ILE A 137 6.38 -9.21 -7.35
C ILE A 137 6.27 -9.03 -8.88
N ALA A 138 7.23 -9.54 -9.64
CA ALA A 138 7.17 -9.49 -11.09
C ALA A 138 5.99 -10.30 -11.67
N ARG A 139 5.70 -11.50 -11.13
CA ARG A 139 4.52 -12.30 -11.53
C ARG A 139 3.21 -11.60 -11.16
N LEU A 140 3.17 -10.94 -10.01
CA LEU A 140 2.03 -10.11 -9.59
C LEU A 140 1.77 -9.03 -10.64
N HIS A 141 2.78 -8.26 -11.03
CA HIS A 141 2.66 -7.21 -12.04
C HIS A 141 2.21 -7.76 -13.40
N LEU A 142 2.76 -8.91 -13.86
CA LEU A 142 2.31 -9.54 -15.09
C LEU A 142 0.84 -9.97 -15.03
N ALA A 143 0.38 -10.49 -13.90
CA ALA A 143 -1.03 -10.84 -13.71
C ALA A 143 -1.92 -9.58 -13.71
N MET A 144 -1.43 -8.47 -13.17
CA MET A 144 -2.11 -7.18 -13.19
C MET A 144 -2.18 -6.55 -14.58
N ASP A 145 -1.22 -6.83 -15.48
CA ASP A 145 -1.23 -6.28 -16.84
C ASP A 145 -2.49 -6.71 -17.64
N GLY A 146 -3.04 -7.88 -17.34
CA GLY A 146 -4.27 -8.40 -17.90
C GLY A 146 -5.55 -7.88 -17.26
N PHE A 147 -5.46 -7.17 -16.14
CA PHE A 147 -6.63 -6.69 -15.40
C PHE A 147 -7.38 -5.61 -16.19
N ARG A 148 -8.69 -5.76 -16.26
CA ARG A 148 -9.61 -4.78 -16.85
C ARG A 148 -10.81 -4.62 -15.94
N SER A 149 -11.09 -3.41 -15.54
CA SER A 149 -12.28 -3.06 -14.76
C SER A 149 -12.93 -1.82 -15.35
N THR A 150 -14.25 -1.74 -15.26
CA THR A 150 -15.03 -0.54 -15.56
C THR A 150 -15.16 0.40 -14.36
N ARG A 151 -14.62 -0.04 -13.20
CA ARG A 151 -14.64 0.72 -11.97
C ARG A 151 -13.63 1.85 -12.01
N HIS A 152 -13.94 2.90 -11.29
CA HIS A 152 -13.01 3.98 -11.06
C HIS A 152 -11.92 3.54 -10.06
N ARG A 153 -10.69 3.97 -10.29
CA ARG A 153 -9.61 3.93 -9.31
C ARG A 153 -8.64 5.08 -9.59
N TYR A 154 -8.02 5.58 -8.55
CA TYR A 154 -7.09 6.69 -8.63
C TYR A 154 -5.75 6.30 -9.26
N HIS A 155 -5.00 7.33 -9.66
CA HIS A 155 -3.65 7.18 -10.20
C HIS A 155 -2.63 7.70 -9.18
N LEU A 156 -1.60 6.90 -8.93
CA LEU A 156 -0.41 7.29 -8.19
C LEU A 156 0.57 7.95 -9.18
N ASP A 157 0.18 9.11 -9.64
CA ASP A 157 0.94 9.97 -10.55
C ASP A 157 1.71 11.06 -9.77
N LEU A 158 2.42 11.92 -10.48
CA LEU A 158 3.20 12.99 -9.85
C LEU A 158 2.33 13.98 -9.06
N LYS A 159 1.08 14.18 -9.47
CA LYS A 159 0.15 15.03 -8.74
C LYS A 159 -0.16 14.45 -7.36
N LEU A 160 -0.38 13.14 -7.25
CA LEU A 160 -0.65 12.49 -5.97
C LEU A 160 0.63 12.30 -5.16
N LEU A 161 1.68 11.75 -5.77
CA LEU A 161 2.89 11.36 -5.07
C LEU A 161 3.75 12.56 -4.65
N VAL A 162 3.67 13.68 -5.38
CA VAL A 162 4.50 14.87 -5.13
C VAL A 162 3.66 16.08 -4.75
N ASP A 163 2.75 16.55 -5.63
CA ASP A 163 2.07 17.84 -5.41
C ASP A 163 1.19 17.82 -4.16
N MET A 164 0.40 16.76 -3.94
CA MET A 164 -0.42 16.64 -2.73
C MET A 164 0.43 16.50 -1.47
N ALA A 165 1.52 15.73 -1.53
CA ALA A 165 2.43 15.56 -0.40
C ALA A 165 3.11 16.88 -0.02
N VAL A 166 3.63 17.62 -1.00
CA VAL A 166 4.25 18.95 -0.80
C VAL A 166 3.25 19.95 -0.25
N GLY A 167 2.00 19.93 -0.73
CA GLY A 167 0.92 20.75 -0.19
C GLY A 167 0.63 20.47 1.29
N ALA A 168 0.52 19.20 1.67
CA ALA A 168 0.34 18.80 3.06
C ALA A 168 1.54 19.20 3.94
N ILE A 169 2.76 19.07 3.43
CA ILE A 169 3.98 19.50 4.12
C ILE A 169 3.96 21.02 4.37
N ALA A 170 3.57 21.82 3.36
CA ALA A 170 3.52 23.27 3.44
C ALA A 170 2.65 23.78 4.61
N GLU A 171 1.53 23.09 4.89
CA GLU A 171 0.61 23.45 5.96
C GLU A 171 1.22 23.26 7.38
N HIS A 172 2.33 22.50 7.47
CA HIS A 172 2.98 22.13 8.74
C HIS A 172 4.38 22.74 8.90
N VAL A 173 4.82 23.59 7.98
CA VAL A 173 6.11 24.29 8.02
C VAL A 173 6.00 25.57 8.84
N GLY A 174 6.88 25.74 9.82
CA GLY A 174 6.97 26.98 10.59
C GLY A 174 7.80 28.06 9.88
N PRO A 175 7.65 29.36 10.28
CA PRO A 175 8.40 30.45 9.66
C PRO A 175 9.92 30.26 9.66
N GLU A 176 10.45 29.61 10.70
CA GLU A 176 11.86 29.28 10.85
C GLU A 176 12.36 28.20 9.87
N GLN A 177 11.45 27.44 9.28
CA GLN A 177 11.72 26.35 8.35
C GLN A 177 11.48 26.74 6.89
N GLN A 178 10.97 27.95 6.64
CA GLN A 178 10.54 28.36 5.29
C GLN A 178 11.65 28.25 4.25
N ALA A 179 12.88 28.70 4.56
CA ALA A 179 14.00 28.61 3.63
C ALA A 179 14.33 27.15 3.25
N HIS A 180 14.27 26.24 4.23
CA HIS A 180 14.48 24.81 3.99
C HIS A 180 13.36 24.19 3.14
N TYR A 181 12.11 24.61 3.39
CA TYR A 181 10.98 24.19 2.56
C TYR A 181 11.10 24.68 1.12
N ASP A 182 11.54 25.92 0.91
CA ASP A 182 11.74 26.48 -0.44
C ASP A 182 12.79 25.68 -1.23
N GLU A 183 13.88 25.25 -0.58
CA GLU A 183 14.89 24.36 -1.18
C GLU A 183 14.28 22.98 -1.52
N LEU A 184 13.51 22.41 -0.60
CA LEU A 184 12.81 21.14 -0.79
C LEU A 184 11.83 21.24 -1.97
N TYR A 185 11.06 22.32 -2.03
CA TYR A 185 10.12 22.56 -3.13
C TYR A 185 10.85 22.64 -4.48
N ALA A 186 11.97 23.36 -4.55
CA ALA A 186 12.78 23.42 -5.77
C ALA A 186 13.31 22.04 -6.21
N LEU A 187 13.69 21.19 -5.25
CA LEU A 187 14.10 19.81 -5.54
C LEU A 187 12.93 18.96 -6.05
N THR A 188 11.72 19.14 -5.53
CA THR A 188 10.54 18.40 -6.01
C THR A 188 10.16 18.79 -7.43
N GLU A 189 10.26 20.05 -7.82
CA GLU A 189 10.03 20.49 -9.20
C GLU A 189 11.05 19.85 -10.18
N ARG A 190 12.32 19.74 -9.77
CA ARG A 190 13.34 19.03 -10.55
C ARG A 190 13.04 17.53 -10.65
N LEU A 191 12.59 16.90 -9.54
CA LEU A 191 12.18 15.49 -9.52
C LEU A 191 11.03 15.24 -10.50
N LYS A 192 10.02 16.10 -10.51
CA LYS A 192 8.88 16.01 -11.43
C LYS A 192 9.36 16.13 -12.89
N ALA A 193 10.19 17.12 -13.18
CA ALA A 193 10.74 17.31 -14.52
C ALA A 193 11.55 16.09 -14.99
N TYR A 194 12.37 15.52 -14.11
CA TYR A 194 13.14 14.31 -14.42
C TYR A 194 12.22 13.13 -14.75
N ILE A 195 11.24 12.81 -13.88
CA ILE A 195 10.33 11.67 -14.11
C ILE A 195 9.50 11.89 -15.38
N ALA A 196 9.05 13.11 -15.65
CA ALA A 196 8.29 13.44 -16.85
C ALA A 196 9.12 13.30 -18.15
N ALA A 197 10.44 13.40 -18.06
CA ALA A 197 11.36 13.25 -19.19
C ALA A 197 11.80 11.80 -19.45
N LEU A 198 11.47 10.84 -18.55
CA LEU A 198 11.84 9.44 -18.73
C LEU A 198 11.08 8.81 -19.91
N ASP A 199 11.81 8.14 -20.78
CA ASP A 199 11.24 7.32 -21.87
C ASP A 199 10.96 5.89 -21.35
N LEU A 200 9.96 5.79 -20.49
CA LEU A 200 9.58 4.51 -19.90
C LEU A 200 8.72 3.69 -20.86
N PRO A 201 8.94 2.37 -20.94
CA PRO A 201 8.11 1.50 -21.78
C PRO A 201 6.65 1.54 -21.33
N GLY A 202 5.71 1.39 -22.28
CA GLY A 202 4.27 1.50 -22.02
C GLY A 202 3.74 0.56 -20.93
N ASN A 203 4.40 -0.58 -20.71
CA ASN A 203 4.07 -1.52 -19.64
C ASN A 203 4.72 -1.19 -18.30
N ALA A 204 5.53 -0.12 -18.20
CA ALA A 204 6.08 0.36 -16.93
C ALA A 204 5.00 1.01 -16.03
N TYR A 205 3.83 1.32 -16.59
CA TYR A 205 2.69 1.91 -15.89
C TYR A 205 1.46 1.00 -15.97
N GLY A 206 0.76 0.81 -14.87
CA GLY A 206 -0.43 -0.03 -14.80
C GLY A 206 -0.91 -0.20 -13.37
N PRO A 207 -1.81 -1.17 -13.08
CA PRO A 207 -2.22 -1.43 -11.71
C PRO A 207 -1.01 -1.88 -10.86
N ILE A 208 -0.88 -1.31 -9.65
CA ILE A 208 0.16 -1.62 -8.66
C ILE A 208 -0.47 -1.83 -7.28
N HIS A 209 0.29 -2.45 -6.38
CA HIS A 209 -0.09 -2.59 -4.97
C HIS A 209 -0.04 -1.23 -4.24
N ALA A 210 0.96 -0.43 -4.56
CA ALA A 210 1.27 0.91 -4.04
C ALA A 210 1.76 0.98 -2.58
N ASP A 211 1.51 -0.05 -1.76
CA ASP A 211 2.00 -0.15 -0.39
C ASP A 211 2.67 -1.49 -0.11
N LEU A 212 3.50 -1.96 -1.03
CA LEU A 212 4.18 -3.25 -0.95
C LEU A 212 5.45 -3.13 -0.10
N TYR A 213 5.39 -3.57 1.15
CA TYR A 213 6.51 -3.64 2.08
C TYR A 213 6.44 -4.90 2.93
N GLY A 214 7.49 -5.19 3.72
CA GLY A 214 7.58 -6.42 4.50
C GLY A 214 6.40 -6.69 5.43
N GLY A 215 5.75 -5.64 5.97
CA GLY A 215 4.57 -5.76 6.82
C GLY A 215 3.31 -6.24 6.09
N ASN A 216 3.24 -6.07 4.76
CA ASN A 216 2.14 -6.52 3.91
C ASN A 216 2.47 -7.81 3.13
N ILE A 217 3.55 -8.49 3.53
CA ILE A 217 4.00 -9.76 2.95
C ILE A 217 4.29 -10.73 4.09
N HIS A 218 3.57 -11.84 4.13
CA HIS A 218 3.91 -12.94 5.01
C HIS A 218 4.71 -14.01 4.28
N LEU A 219 5.60 -14.66 5.01
CA LEU A 219 6.34 -15.84 4.56
C LEU A 219 6.02 -17.00 5.49
N THR A 220 5.55 -18.10 4.91
CA THR A 220 5.33 -19.35 5.67
C THR A 220 6.64 -20.08 5.95
N PRO A 221 6.69 -21.01 6.93
CA PRO A 221 7.86 -21.88 7.13
C PRO A 221 8.22 -22.73 5.90
N ALA A 222 7.26 -23.00 5.01
CA ALA A 222 7.48 -23.68 3.74
C ALA A 222 8.10 -22.76 2.66
N GLY A 223 8.26 -21.48 2.96
CA GLY A 223 8.81 -20.49 2.05
C GLY A 223 7.79 -19.94 1.03
N GLU A 224 6.52 -20.09 1.29
CA GLU A 224 5.44 -19.54 0.46
C GLU A 224 5.13 -18.12 0.89
N PHE A 225 4.93 -17.22 -0.07
CA PHE A 225 4.51 -15.85 0.19
C PHE A 225 2.99 -15.74 0.29
N ALA A 226 2.52 -14.75 1.05
CA ALA A 226 1.15 -14.27 1.02
C ALA A 226 1.17 -12.75 1.05
N LEU A 227 0.65 -12.12 0.00
CA LEU A 227 0.58 -10.67 -0.15
C LEU A 227 -0.82 -10.19 0.22
N PHE A 228 -0.91 -9.10 0.95
CA PHE A 228 -2.19 -8.57 1.42
C PHE A 228 -2.14 -7.05 1.59
N ASP A 229 -3.30 -6.47 1.95
CA ASP A 229 -3.49 -5.04 2.17
C ASP A 229 -3.32 -4.19 0.89
N PHE A 230 -4.13 -4.52 -0.12
CA PHE A 230 -4.23 -3.80 -1.39
C PHE A 230 -5.08 -2.52 -1.31
N ASP A 231 -5.32 -2.00 -0.12
CA ASP A 231 -6.17 -0.81 0.09
C ASP A 231 -5.69 0.41 -0.70
N HIS A 232 -4.39 0.55 -0.86
CA HIS A 232 -3.75 1.59 -1.67
C HIS A 232 -3.53 1.19 -3.14
N CYS A 233 -4.00 0.01 -3.60
CA CYS A 233 -3.79 -0.36 -5.00
C CYS A 233 -4.41 0.68 -5.94
N GLY A 234 -3.78 0.91 -7.06
CA GLY A 234 -4.22 1.88 -8.06
C GLY A 234 -3.38 1.78 -9.31
N PHE A 235 -3.47 2.77 -10.18
CA PHE A 235 -2.62 2.84 -11.36
C PHE A 235 -1.36 3.65 -11.06
N GLY A 236 -0.17 3.10 -11.33
CA GLY A 236 1.11 3.74 -11.06
C GLY A 236 2.26 3.09 -11.80
N TRP A 237 3.47 3.59 -11.56
CA TRP A 237 4.68 2.99 -12.11
C TRP A 237 5.03 1.70 -11.37
N ARG A 238 5.31 0.62 -12.12
CA ARG A 238 5.69 -0.68 -11.55
C ARG A 238 6.91 -0.59 -10.63
N ALA A 239 7.87 0.26 -10.99
CA ALA A 239 9.05 0.54 -10.17
C ALA A 239 8.70 1.10 -8.78
N TYR A 240 7.58 1.80 -8.63
CA TYR A 240 7.14 2.33 -7.35
C TYR A 240 6.88 1.23 -6.30
N ASP A 241 6.32 0.07 -6.69
CA ASP A 241 6.11 -1.06 -5.76
C ASP A 241 7.42 -1.66 -5.22
N LEU A 242 8.55 -1.42 -5.89
CA LEU A 242 9.86 -1.89 -5.46
C LEU A 242 10.59 -0.91 -4.53
N THR A 243 10.07 0.31 -4.36
CA THR A 243 10.78 1.37 -3.61
C THR A 243 10.98 1.08 -2.14
N ASN A 244 10.08 0.30 -1.52
CA ASN A 244 10.24 -0.12 -0.12
C ASN A 244 11.37 -1.14 0.11
N PHE A 245 11.87 -1.75 -0.96
CA PHE A 245 13.02 -2.66 -0.93
C PHE A 245 14.29 -1.99 -1.47
N TYR A 246 14.16 -0.81 -2.09
CA TYR A 246 15.30 -0.06 -2.60
C TYR A 246 16.05 0.60 -1.44
N PRO A 247 17.40 0.42 -1.33
CA PRO A 247 18.16 0.95 -0.23
C PRO A 247 18.09 2.48 -0.14
N ARG A 248 17.79 2.96 1.05
CA ARG A 248 17.80 4.38 1.43
C ARG A 248 19.01 4.68 2.32
N SER A 249 19.21 5.95 2.66
CA SER A 249 20.33 6.38 3.49
C SER A 249 20.33 5.75 4.89
N ASP A 250 19.14 5.46 5.42
CA ASP A 250 18.89 4.85 6.74
C ASP A 250 18.60 3.34 6.70
N SER A 251 18.70 2.71 5.53
CA SER A 251 18.52 1.25 5.39
C SER A 251 19.57 0.48 6.19
N SER A 252 19.15 -0.65 6.74
CA SER A 252 20.06 -1.61 7.40
C SER A 252 20.98 -2.30 6.38
N ASP A 253 22.01 -2.97 6.88
CA ASP A 253 22.90 -3.75 6.02
C ASP A 253 22.16 -4.93 5.36
N GLU A 254 21.23 -5.55 6.07
CA GLU A 254 20.37 -6.63 5.57
C GLU A 254 19.50 -6.17 4.41
N GLU A 255 18.88 -4.98 4.50
CA GLU A 255 18.10 -4.39 3.41
C GLU A 255 18.98 -4.10 2.19
N ARG A 256 20.17 -3.53 2.40
CA ARG A 256 21.13 -3.28 1.32
C ARG A 256 21.57 -4.56 0.63
N GLN A 257 21.77 -5.64 1.39
CA GLN A 257 22.15 -6.95 0.86
C GLN A 257 20.99 -7.68 0.15
N ALA A 258 19.74 -7.47 0.59
CA ALA A 258 18.56 -8.09 -0.02
C ALA A 258 18.23 -7.51 -1.40
N TRP A 259 18.43 -6.20 -1.60
CA TRP A 259 18.02 -5.50 -2.83
C TRP A 259 18.56 -6.10 -4.13
N PRO A 260 19.86 -6.42 -4.29
CA PRO A 260 20.36 -7.03 -5.53
C PRO A 260 19.67 -8.35 -5.87
N ALA A 261 19.31 -9.15 -4.87
CA ALA A 261 18.60 -10.42 -5.06
C ALA A 261 17.14 -10.19 -5.48
N ILE A 262 16.44 -9.25 -4.82
CA ILE A 262 15.06 -8.87 -5.17
C ILE A 262 15.03 -8.35 -6.61
N SER A 263 15.92 -7.40 -6.95
CA SER A 263 16.06 -6.81 -8.28
C SER A 263 16.32 -7.89 -9.35
N ALA A 264 17.28 -8.78 -9.10
CA ALA A 264 17.58 -9.88 -10.03
C ALA A 264 16.42 -10.88 -10.16
N GLY A 265 15.70 -11.14 -9.06
CA GLY A 265 14.50 -11.97 -9.07
C GLY A 265 13.40 -11.36 -9.93
N TYR A 266 13.14 -10.06 -9.76
CA TYR A 266 12.17 -9.32 -10.56
C TYR A 266 12.54 -9.36 -12.05
N ALA A 267 13.79 -9.03 -12.39
CA ALA A 267 14.30 -9.03 -13.76
C ALA A 267 14.26 -10.41 -14.43
N SER A 268 14.30 -11.49 -13.65
CA SER A 268 14.23 -12.87 -14.19
C SER A 268 12.85 -13.26 -14.73
N VAL A 269 11.80 -12.52 -14.37
CA VAL A 269 10.41 -12.83 -14.72
C VAL A 269 9.80 -11.76 -15.63
N ARG A 270 10.02 -10.48 -15.32
CA ARG A 270 9.53 -9.34 -16.09
C ARG A 270 10.72 -8.55 -16.63
N ALA A 271 10.69 -8.21 -17.92
CA ALA A 271 11.69 -7.31 -18.48
C ALA A 271 11.67 -5.98 -17.70
N TRP A 272 12.83 -5.60 -17.19
CA TRP A 272 13.03 -4.38 -16.43
C TRP A 272 14.06 -3.52 -17.14
N SER A 273 13.58 -2.46 -17.78
CA SER A 273 14.41 -1.61 -18.63
C SER A 273 15.50 -0.88 -17.85
N ALA A 274 16.57 -0.49 -18.52
CA ALA A 274 17.60 0.32 -17.89
C ALA A 274 17.05 1.68 -17.41
N GLU A 275 16.02 2.21 -18.12
CA GLU A 275 15.29 3.41 -17.71
C GLU A 275 14.58 3.22 -16.38
N GLU A 276 13.79 2.13 -16.24
CA GLU A 276 13.09 1.82 -14.99
C GLU A 276 14.08 1.66 -13.83
N GLN A 277 15.23 1.02 -14.07
CA GLN A 277 16.27 0.84 -13.04
C GLN A 277 16.92 2.17 -12.64
N ARG A 278 17.23 3.05 -13.63
CA ARG A 278 17.76 4.39 -13.36
C ARG A 278 16.78 5.28 -12.63
N ALA A 279 15.48 5.08 -12.82
CA ALA A 279 14.42 5.84 -12.18
C ALA A 279 14.16 5.44 -10.72
N MET A 280 14.70 4.31 -10.23
CA MET A 280 14.46 3.83 -8.87
C MET A 280 14.72 4.87 -7.78
N PRO A 281 15.85 5.61 -7.77
CA PRO A 281 16.08 6.65 -6.76
C PRO A 281 15.02 7.75 -6.80
N ALA A 282 14.52 8.12 -7.98
CA ALA A 282 13.47 9.12 -8.14
C ALA A 282 12.14 8.64 -7.59
N PHE A 283 11.75 7.40 -7.88
CA PHE A 283 10.53 6.82 -7.31
C PHE A 283 10.65 6.59 -5.80
N ALA A 284 11.83 6.26 -5.27
CA ALA A 284 12.07 6.17 -3.83
C ALA A 284 11.91 7.54 -3.15
N ALA A 285 12.36 8.63 -3.79
CA ALA A 285 12.11 9.99 -3.30
C ALA A 285 10.62 10.37 -3.33
N CYS A 286 9.88 9.98 -4.37
CA CYS A 286 8.41 10.12 -4.41
C CYS A 286 7.75 9.37 -3.26
N ARG A 287 8.23 8.17 -2.92
CA ARG A 287 7.70 7.38 -1.80
C ARG A 287 7.89 8.09 -0.46
N GLU A 288 9.10 8.63 -0.20
CA GLU A 288 9.37 9.41 1.01
C GLU A 288 8.46 10.63 1.15
N LEU A 289 8.24 11.36 0.05
CA LEU A 289 7.32 12.50 0.03
C LEU A 289 5.88 12.05 0.33
N TRP A 290 5.42 11.02 -0.37
CA TRP A 290 4.07 10.52 -0.24
C TRP A 290 3.80 10.00 1.18
N GLU A 291 4.72 9.24 1.79
CA GLU A 291 4.57 8.73 3.17
C GLU A 291 4.37 9.86 4.18
N VAL A 292 5.12 10.94 4.05
CA VAL A 292 4.97 12.10 4.94
C VAL A 292 3.66 12.83 4.64
N GLY A 293 3.34 13.05 3.37
CA GLY A 293 2.11 13.73 2.95
C GLY A 293 0.85 12.96 3.35
N ASP A 294 0.86 11.64 3.20
CA ASP A 294 -0.23 10.75 3.60
C ASP A 294 -0.44 10.78 5.12
N TRP A 295 0.64 10.68 5.88
CA TRP A 295 0.59 10.78 7.34
C TRP A 295 0.05 12.12 7.82
N LEU A 296 0.47 13.24 7.24
CA LEU A 296 -0.03 14.57 7.58
C LEU A 296 -1.50 14.73 7.17
N GLY A 297 -1.88 14.29 5.98
CA GLY A 297 -3.25 14.33 5.48
C GLY A 297 -4.21 13.47 6.31
N ALA A 298 -3.70 12.41 6.93
CA ALA A 298 -4.44 11.52 7.82
C ALA A 298 -4.47 11.97 9.29
N SER A 299 -3.85 13.09 9.62
CA SER A 299 -3.67 13.60 10.99
C SER A 299 -4.98 13.71 11.79
N HIS A 300 -6.06 14.11 11.12
CA HIS A 300 -7.38 14.23 11.73
C HIS A 300 -7.98 12.88 12.21
N TRP A 301 -7.44 11.74 11.71
CA TRP A 301 -7.83 10.39 12.14
C TRP A 301 -7.06 9.91 13.37
N TYR A 302 -5.78 10.26 13.44
CA TYR A 302 -4.87 9.77 14.48
C TYR A 302 -4.72 10.72 15.68
N GLY A 303 -5.22 11.96 15.56
CA GLY A 303 -5.12 12.98 16.60
C GLY A 303 -3.75 13.67 16.67
N HIS A 304 -3.67 14.72 17.48
CA HIS A 304 -2.50 15.60 17.59
C HIS A 304 -1.19 14.91 18.01
N GLU A 305 -1.26 13.82 18.78
CA GLU A 305 -0.04 13.12 19.23
C GLU A 305 0.69 12.43 18.08
N THR A 306 -0.04 12.09 17.01
CA THR A 306 0.53 11.39 15.84
C THR A 306 0.82 12.33 14.68
N ALA A 307 0.17 13.50 14.63
CA ALA A 307 0.43 14.52 13.61
C ALA A 307 0.75 15.85 14.31
N PRO A 308 2.03 16.22 14.40
CA PRO A 308 2.46 17.45 15.04
C PRO A 308 1.89 18.66 14.28
N GLU A 309 1.57 19.74 15.02
CA GLU A 309 1.22 21.02 14.41
C GLU A 309 2.32 21.54 13.46
N ARG A 310 3.57 21.07 13.66
CA ARG A 310 4.73 21.39 12.84
C ARG A 310 5.58 20.16 12.59
N LEU A 311 6.09 20.05 11.37
CA LEU A 311 7.07 19.04 11.02
C LEU A 311 8.37 19.23 11.81
N SER A 312 8.95 18.11 12.25
CA SER A 312 10.28 18.14 12.82
C SER A 312 11.32 18.46 11.74
N GLN A 313 12.37 19.20 12.12
CA GLN A 313 13.51 19.44 11.22
C GLN A 313 14.10 18.13 10.68
N ARG A 314 14.14 17.09 11.54
CA ARG A 314 14.61 15.75 11.14
C ARG A 314 13.80 15.14 9.97
N THR A 315 12.47 15.38 9.92
CA THR A 315 11.62 14.89 8.82
C THR A 315 11.92 15.64 7.53
N LEU A 316 12.04 16.97 7.60
CA LEU A 316 12.43 17.78 6.44
C LEU A 316 13.82 17.40 5.92
N ASP A 317 14.80 17.21 6.81
CA ASP A 317 16.15 16.76 6.44
C ASP A 317 16.15 15.37 5.79
N ARG A 318 15.28 14.46 6.23
CA ARG A 318 15.14 13.12 5.63
C ARG A 318 14.65 13.23 4.19
N ILE A 319 13.58 14.00 3.97
CA ILE A 319 13.05 14.24 2.63
C ILE A 319 14.09 14.94 1.76
N GLY A 320 14.74 15.98 2.28
CA GLY A 320 15.81 16.71 1.58
C GLY A 320 16.97 15.80 1.17
N ARG A 321 17.38 14.85 2.04
CA ARG A 321 18.40 13.85 1.68
C ARG A 321 17.92 12.89 0.61
N ALA A 322 16.70 12.42 0.66
CA ALA A 322 16.13 11.54 -0.36
C ALA A 322 16.11 12.21 -1.73
N LEU A 323 15.70 13.49 -1.78
CA LEU A 323 15.71 14.30 -2.99
C LEU A 323 17.12 14.71 -3.46
N GLY A 324 18.05 14.96 -2.52
CA GLY A 324 19.41 15.40 -2.80
C GLY A 324 20.39 14.27 -3.15
N SER A 325 20.12 13.04 -2.72
CA SER A 325 20.93 11.85 -3.05
C SER A 325 20.78 11.42 -4.50
N PHE A 326 19.79 11.95 -5.18
CA PHE A 326 19.53 11.73 -6.59
C PHE A 326 20.53 12.55 -7.41
N THR A 327 21.45 11.87 -8.08
CA THR A 327 22.36 12.53 -9.04
C THR A 327 21.56 12.89 -10.28
N TRP A 328 21.33 14.17 -10.45
CA TRP A 328 20.61 14.78 -11.58
C TRP A 328 21.50 14.78 -12.85
N GLU A 329 22.10 13.66 -13.21
CA GLU A 329 22.80 13.57 -14.49
C GLU A 329 21.75 13.64 -15.61
N SER A 330 21.63 14.85 -16.16
CA SER A 330 21.00 15.09 -17.44
C SER A 330 21.80 14.31 -18.49
N GLY A 331 21.22 13.23 -19.02
CA GLY A 331 21.70 12.54 -20.21
C GLY A 331 21.64 13.45 -21.43
#